data_b779b2bb2f96ce625c118287aa8c8409
#
_entry.id   b779b2bb2f96ce625c118287aa8c8409
#
_cell.length_a   1.000
_cell.length_b   1.000
_cell.length_c   1.000
_cell.angle_alpha   90.00
_cell.angle_beta   90.00
_cell.angle_gamma   90.00
#
_symmetry.space_group_name_H-M   'P 1'
#
loop_
_entity.id
_entity.type
_entity.pdbx_description
1 polymer ?
#
loop_
_entity_poly.entity_id
_entity_poly.type
_entity_poly.pdbx_seq_one_letter_code
_entity_poly.pdbx_strand_id
1 'polypeptide(L)'
;MAPLSLRGAVFTLATVLALFVLHGVEIWGYAALYIVISAFPHFEEALYFSTISYAAIGYGDSSLPAQWRLLGAIEGVNGVILLGWSTAFFVNLLIRLRR
;
A
#
# COMPACT_ATOMS: atom_id res chain seq x y z
N MET A 1 -29.15 -10.80 3.87
CA MET A 1 -28.06 -10.68 2.92
C MET A 1 -27.67 -12.04 2.38
N ALA A 2 -27.64 -12.20 1.08
CA ALA A 2 -27.28 -13.49 0.49
C ALA A 2 -25.78 -13.77 0.70
N PRO A 3 -25.40 -15.00 1.09
CA PRO A 3 -23.99 -15.36 1.18
C PRO A 3 -23.38 -15.42 -0.22
N LEU A 4 -22.06 -15.19 -0.28
CA LEU A 4 -21.34 -15.35 -1.53
C LEU A 4 -21.30 -16.82 -1.92
N SER A 5 -21.45 -17.09 -3.23
CA SER A 5 -21.24 -18.43 -3.79
C SER A 5 -19.73 -18.78 -3.66
N LEU A 6 -19.43 -20.05 -3.83
CA LEU A 6 -18.01 -20.48 -3.84
C LEU A 6 -17.24 -19.73 -4.92
N ARG A 7 -17.83 -19.57 -6.11
CA ARG A 7 -17.21 -18.82 -7.20
C ARG A 7 -16.96 -17.36 -6.81
N GLY A 8 -17.93 -16.72 -6.15
CA GLY A 8 -17.80 -15.36 -5.67
C GLY A 8 -16.72 -15.23 -4.59
N ALA A 9 -16.64 -16.22 -3.68
CA ALA A 9 -15.63 -16.25 -2.64
C ALA A 9 -14.22 -16.37 -3.22
N VAL A 10 -14.03 -17.24 -4.20
CA VAL A 10 -12.74 -17.40 -4.88
C VAL A 10 -12.35 -16.12 -5.61
N PHE A 11 -13.29 -15.49 -6.30
CA PHE A 11 -13.04 -14.24 -7.02
C PHE A 11 -12.68 -13.12 -6.05
N THR A 12 -13.36 -13.05 -4.92
CA THR A 12 -13.07 -12.06 -3.87
C THR A 12 -11.67 -12.24 -3.33
N LEU A 13 -11.28 -13.47 -3.00
CA LEU A 13 -9.95 -13.77 -2.51
C LEU A 13 -8.88 -13.40 -3.54
N ALA A 14 -9.10 -13.76 -4.80
CA ALA A 14 -8.16 -13.41 -5.87
C ALA A 14 -8.00 -11.89 -5.99
N THR A 15 -9.08 -11.14 -5.86
CA THR A 15 -9.03 -9.68 -5.91
C THR A 15 -8.24 -9.10 -4.74
N VAL A 16 -8.44 -9.62 -3.52
CA VAL A 16 -7.69 -9.18 -2.34
C VAL A 16 -6.20 -9.41 -2.54
N LEU A 17 -5.83 -10.60 -3.02
CA LEU A 17 -4.43 -10.92 -3.27
C LEU A 17 -3.84 -10.03 -4.36
N ALA A 18 -4.60 -9.75 -5.41
CA ALA A 18 -4.14 -8.86 -6.48
C ALA A 18 -3.90 -7.44 -5.96
N LEU A 19 -4.81 -6.92 -5.13
CA LEU A 19 -4.63 -5.61 -4.52
C LEU A 19 -3.43 -5.57 -3.59
N PHE A 20 -3.23 -6.63 -2.83
CA PHE A 20 -2.07 -6.75 -1.95
C PHE A 20 -0.77 -6.69 -2.75
N VAL A 21 -0.70 -7.43 -3.86
CA VAL A 21 0.47 -7.41 -4.75
C VAL A 21 0.68 -6.04 -5.36
N LEU A 22 -0.40 -5.39 -5.82
CA LEU A 22 -0.33 -4.06 -6.41
C LEU A 22 0.28 -3.05 -5.43
N HIS A 23 -0.24 -3.01 -4.21
CA HIS A 23 0.28 -2.09 -3.20
C HIS A 23 1.70 -2.47 -2.78
N GLY A 24 2.00 -3.76 -2.74
CA GLY A 24 3.36 -4.24 -2.47
C GLY A 24 4.36 -3.73 -3.52
N VAL A 25 3.99 -3.80 -4.79
CA VAL A 25 4.84 -3.28 -5.87
C VAL A 25 5.09 -1.78 -5.69
N GLU A 26 4.07 -1.03 -5.33
CA GLU A 26 4.21 0.40 -5.09
C GLU A 26 5.15 0.68 -3.90
N ILE A 27 5.00 -0.05 -2.81
CA ILE A 27 5.86 0.07 -1.63
C ILE A 27 7.31 -0.26 -1.99
N TRP A 28 7.53 -1.34 -2.73
CA TRP A 28 8.88 -1.72 -3.16
C TRP A 28 9.49 -0.68 -4.10
N GLY A 29 8.66 -0.06 -4.95
CA GLY A 29 9.11 1.04 -5.81
C GLY A 29 9.61 2.23 -5.02
N TYR A 30 8.90 2.63 -3.97
CA TYR A 30 9.36 3.70 -3.08
C TYR A 30 10.62 3.29 -2.33
N ALA A 31 10.71 2.04 -1.86
CA ALA A 31 11.90 1.55 -1.18
C ALA A 31 13.14 1.63 -2.08
N ALA A 32 12.98 1.23 -3.34
CA ALA A 32 14.06 1.33 -4.33
C ALA A 32 14.46 2.78 -4.56
N LEU A 33 13.50 3.69 -4.63
CA LEU A 33 13.77 5.11 -4.77
C LEU A 33 14.59 5.63 -3.59
N TYR A 34 14.24 5.26 -2.37
CA TYR A 34 14.99 5.69 -1.19
C TYR A 34 16.43 5.20 -1.21
N ILE A 35 16.67 4.02 -1.72
CA ILE A 35 18.04 3.51 -1.87
C ILE A 35 18.80 4.31 -2.94
N VAL A 36 18.16 4.58 -4.08
CA VAL A 36 18.80 5.31 -5.18
C VAL A 36 19.20 6.73 -4.75
N ILE A 37 18.36 7.41 -3.97
CA ILE A 37 18.67 8.76 -3.49
C ILE A 37 19.51 8.76 -2.22
N SER A 38 19.97 7.58 -1.77
CA SER A 38 20.81 7.41 -0.60
C SER A 38 20.16 7.87 0.71
N ALA A 39 18.82 7.79 0.78
CA ALA A 39 18.10 8.13 2.01
C ALA A 39 18.29 7.09 3.10
N PHE A 40 18.53 5.84 2.73
CA PHE A 40 18.78 4.74 3.65
C PHE A 40 19.96 3.91 3.15
N PRO A 41 20.81 3.39 4.08
CA PRO A 41 21.97 2.57 3.69
C PRO A 41 21.61 1.14 3.30
N HIS A 42 20.48 0.60 3.81
CA HIS A 42 20.10 -0.78 3.58
C HIS A 42 18.68 -0.86 3.06
N PHE A 43 18.46 -1.80 2.14
CA PHE A 43 17.15 -1.98 1.51
C PHE A 43 16.07 -2.36 2.53
N GLU A 44 16.42 -3.17 3.53
CA GLU A 44 15.44 -3.57 4.56
C GLU A 44 14.90 -2.35 5.32
N GLU A 45 15.76 -1.41 5.66
CA GLU A 45 15.34 -0.19 6.32
C GLU A 45 14.45 0.67 5.41
N ALA A 46 14.83 0.78 4.14
CA ALA A 46 14.05 1.52 3.16
C ALA A 46 12.67 0.87 2.97
N LEU A 47 12.64 -0.46 2.89
CA LEU A 47 11.39 -1.19 2.73
C LEU A 47 10.49 -1.02 3.96
N TYR A 48 11.06 -1.12 5.15
CA TYR A 48 10.31 -0.92 6.38
C TYR A 48 9.72 0.50 6.44
N PHE A 49 10.54 1.51 6.18
CA PHE A 49 10.08 2.90 6.18
C PHE A 49 8.99 3.12 5.14
N SER A 50 9.19 2.61 3.93
CA SER A 50 8.21 2.73 2.86
C SER A 50 6.89 2.11 3.25
N THR A 51 6.93 0.92 3.86
CA THR A 51 5.72 0.22 4.28
C THR A 51 4.91 1.03 5.29
N ILE A 52 5.57 1.54 6.33
CA ILE A 52 4.87 2.28 7.38
C ILE A 52 4.42 3.66 6.90
N SER A 53 5.14 4.27 5.97
CA SER A 53 4.73 5.55 5.39
C SER A 53 3.54 5.37 4.46
N TYR A 54 3.61 4.38 3.58
CA TYR A 54 2.53 4.09 2.63
C TYR A 54 1.22 3.77 3.35
N ALA A 55 1.31 3.00 4.43
CA ALA A 55 0.14 2.62 5.24
C ALA A 55 -0.29 3.72 6.23
N ALA A 56 0.38 4.87 6.21
CA ALA A 56 0.10 6.03 7.05
C ALA A 56 0.31 5.76 8.55
N ILE A 57 1.19 4.82 8.91
CA ILE A 57 1.51 4.52 10.30
C ILE A 57 2.44 5.58 10.90
N GLY A 58 3.48 5.98 10.15
CA GLY A 58 4.31 7.12 10.52
C GLY A 58 5.37 6.91 11.57
N TYR A 59 5.66 5.70 11.98
CA TYR A 59 6.63 5.43 13.05
C TYR A 59 8.06 5.84 12.71
N GLY A 60 8.43 5.84 11.45
CA GLY A 60 9.81 6.00 11.04
C GLY A 60 10.17 7.38 10.55
N ASP A 61 9.30 8.37 10.73
CA ASP A 61 9.50 9.72 10.18
C ASP A 61 10.84 10.32 10.56
N SER A 62 11.28 10.12 11.81
CA SER A 62 12.51 10.71 12.29
C SER A 62 13.78 10.03 11.75
N SER A 63 13.65 8.84 11.16
CA SER A 63 14.79 8.11 10.61
C SER A 63 15.17 8.57 9.22
N LEU A 64 14.30 9.32 8.54
CA LEU A 64 14.58 9.83 7.21
C LEU A 64 15.36 11.15 7.30
N PRO A 65 16.42 11.32 6.49
CA PRO A 65 17.13 12.60 6.45
C PRO A 65 16.18 13.76 6.17
N ALA A 66 16.45 14.91 6.80
CA ALA A 66 15.57 16.08 6.73
C ALA A 66 15.27 16.51 5.29
N GLN A 67 16.25 16.37 4.39
CA GLN A 67 16.09 16.77 2.99
C GLN A 67 15.07 15.92 2.24
N TRP A 68 14.78 14.70 2.73
CA TRP A 68 13.84 13.78 2.10
C TRP A 68 12.54 13.64 2.87
N ARG A 69 12.37 14.42 3.92
CA ARG A 69 11.19 14.33 4.78
C ARG A 69 9.89 14.58 4.02
N LEU A 70 9.90 15.54 3.11
CA LEU A 70 8.74 15.85 2.30
C LEU A 70 8.39 14.68 1.37
N LEU A 71 9.39 14.00 0.83
CA LEU A 71 9.15 12.84 -0.02
C LEU A 71 8.42 11.72 0.76
N GLY A 72 8.85 11.47 2.00
CA GLY A 72 8.15 10.51 2.86
C GLY A 72 6.70 10.90 3.13
N ALA A 73 6.46 12.20 3.34
CA ALA A 73 5.11 12.70 3.55
C ALA A 73 4.25 12.53 2.29
N ILE A 74 4.82 12.78 1.12
CA ILE A 74 4.13 12.58 -0.16
C ILE A 74 3.78 11.11 -0.35
N GLU A 75 4.70 10.21 -0.02
CA GLU A 75 4.41 8.77 -0.07
C GLU A 75 3.20 8.43 0.81
N GLY A 76 3.16 8.98 2.02
CA GLY A 76 2.04 8.73 2.94
C GLY A 76 0.71 9.20 2.37
N VAL A 77 0.68 10.38 1.78
CA VAL A 77 -0.53 10.92 1.14
C VAL A 77 -0.94 10.02 -0.04
N ASN A 78 0.02 9.64 -0.86
CA ASN A 78 -0.23 8.77 -2.00
C ASN A 78 -0.77 7.41 -1.54
N GLY A 79 -0.19 6.84 -0.49
CA GLY A 79 -0.64 5.57 0.07
C GLY A 79 -2.08 5.64 0.58
N VAL A 80 -2.41 6.69 1.31
CA VAL A 80 -3.77 6.88 1.82
C VAL A 80 -4.78 6.97 0.67
N ILE A 81 -4.47 7.74 -0.36
CA ILE A 81 -5.36 7.89 -1.51
C ILE A 81 -5.55 6.55 -2.23
N LEU A 82 -4.46 5.83 -2.51
CA LEU A 82 -4.53 4.58 -3.25
C LEU A 82 -5.19 3.47 -2.44
N LEU A 83 -4.91 3.39 -1.14
CA LEU A 83 -5.55 2.41 -0.27
C LEU A 83 -7.05 2.69 -0.14
N GLY A 84 -7.42 3.97 -0.03
CA GLY A 84 -8.82 4.36 0.01
C GLY A 84 -9.55 4.01 -1.29
N TRP A 85 -8.92 4.25 -2.42
CA TRP A 85 -9.47 3.88 -3.72
C TRP A 85 -9.67 2.37 -3.82
N SER A 86 -8.66 1.58 -3.41
CA SER A 86 -8.76 0.12 -3.42
C SER A 86 -9.88 -0.37 -2.51
N THR A 87 -10.05 0.26 -1.35
CA THR A 87 -11.14 -0.08 -0.42
C THR A 87 -12.50 0.16 -1.08
N ALA A 88 -12.66 1.31 -1.72
CA ALA A 88 -13.92 1.65 -2.41
C ALA A 88 -14.20 0.67 -3.55
N PHE A 89 -13.18 0.33 -4.33
CA PHE A 89 -13.27 -0.66 -5.40
C PHE A 89 -13.72 -2.01 -4.85
N PHE A 90 -13.10 -2.44 -3.77
CA PHE A 90 -13.38 -3.74 -3.18
C PHE A 90 -14.80 -3.82 -2.64
N VAL A 91 -15.27 -2.77 -1.96
CA VAL A 91 -16.63 -2.71 -1.45
C VAL A 91 -17.64 -2.76 -2.59
N ASN A 92 -17.38 -2.02 -3.65
CA ASN A 92 -18.25 -2.03 -4.83
C ASN A 92 -18.31 -3.41 -5.50
N LEU A 93 -17.17 -4.09 -5.56
CA LEU A 93 -17.11 -5.45 -6.09
C LEU A 93 -17.94 -6.41 -5.25
N LEU A 94 -17.83 -6.34 -3.92
CA LEU A 94 -18.62 -7.20 -3.04
C LEU A 94 -20.10 -6.98 -3.21
N ILE A 95 -20.54 -5.74 -3.38
CA ILE A 95 -21.93 -5.42 -3.61
C ILE A 95 -22.41 -6.07 -4.90
N ARG A 96 -21.62 -5.99 -5.97
CA ARG A 96 -21.98 -6.59 -7.25
C ARG A 96 -22.05 -8.11 -7.19
N LEU A 97 -21.13 -8.75 -6.45
CA LEU A 97 -21.11 -10.21 -6.35
C LEU A 97 -22.28 -10.77 -5.55
N ARG A 98 -22.90 -9.94 -4.72
CA ARG A 98 -24.03 -10.36 -3.89
C ARG A 98 -25.40 -10.14 -4.53
N ARG A 99 -25.45 -9.54 -5.68
CA ARG A 99 -26.71 -9.30 -6.42
C ARG A 99 -27.25 -10.58 -7.02
#